data_f3af4905720df7551dd6f6569181d5da
#
_entry.id   f3af4905720df7551dd6f6569181d5da
#
_cell.length_a   1.000
_cell.length_b   1.000
_cell.length_c   1.000
_cell.angle_alpha   90.00
_cell.angle_beta   90.00
_cell.angle_gamma   90.00
#
_symmetry.space_group_name_H-M   'P 1'
#
loop_
_entity.id
_entity.type
_entity.pdbx_description
1 polymer ?
#
loop_
_entity_poly.entity_id
_entity_poly.type
_entity_poly.pdbx_seq_one_letter_code
_entity_poly.pdbx_strand_id
1 'polypeptide(L)'
;MIGPDPNKIYPNENIKQVVYIKNVITRKNIIAGDYSYYDDVNGAERFEEHVTHHYDFIGDKLIIGKFCAIARGIEFVMNGANHRMNSVTTYPFNIMGGGWEKFAPTLDELPLKGDTVVGNDVWIGQNVTVMPGVHIGDGAIIAANSVAVSYTHLTLPTNS
;
A
#
# COMPACT_ATOMS: atom_id res chain seq x y z
N MET A 1 32.61 -2.20 -4.53
CA MET A 1 31.23 -2.33 -5.07
C MET A 1 30.86 -1.03 -5.77
N ILE A 2 30.34 -1.11 -6.96
CA ILE A 2 29.81 0.05 -7.68
C ILE A 2 28.32 0.13 -7.39
N GLY A 3 27.87 1.30 -6.97
CA GLY A 3 26.48 1.55 -6.65
C GLY A 3 26.24 1.85 -5.17
N PRO A 4 25.05 2.35 -4.83
CA PRO A 4 24.73 2.67 -3.44
C PRO A 4 24.51 1.42 -2.60
N ASP A 5 24.73 1.55 -1.30
CA ASP A 5 24.52 0.47 -0.34
C ASP A 5 23.00 0.31 -0.09
N PRO A 6 22.39 -0.86 -0.39
CA PRO A 6 20.95 -1.07 -0.20
C PRO A 6 20.51 -1.08 1.26
N ASN A 7 21.44 -1.12 2.21
CA ASN A 7 21.14 -1.14 3.63
C ASN A 7 21.17 0.24 4.29
N LYS A 8 21.43 1.29 3.52
CA LYS A 8 21.35 2.68 3.98
C LYS A 8 19.94 3.25 3.78
N ILE A 9 19.60 4.26 4.57
CA ILE A 9 18.32 4.96 4.40
C ILE A 9 18.32 5.74 3.08
N TYR A 10 19.38 6.51 2.84
CA TYR A 10 19.47 7.36 1.65
C TYR A 10 20.41 6.75 0.62
N PRO A 11 19.95 6.49 -0.61
CA PRO A 11 20.83 6.07 -1.68
C PRO A 11 21.97 7.06 -1.95
N ASN A 12 21.62 8.34 -1.88
CA ASN A 12 22.56 9.45 -2.00
C ASN A 12 22.40 10.37 -0.79
N GLU A 13 23.42 10.46 0.04
CA GLU A 13 23.39 11.24 1.28
C GLU A 13 23.12 12.73 1.06
N ASN A 14 23.34 13.23 -0.14
CA ASN A 14 23.06 14.61 -0.50
C ASN A 14 21.61 14.85 -0.95
N ILE A 15 20.83 13.80 -1.10
CA ILE A 15 19.44 13.87 -1.58
C ILE A 15 18.54 13.20 -0.53
N LYS A 16 18.06 14.00 0.43
CA LYS A 16 17.29 13.48 1.57
C LYS A 16 15.83 13.20 1.27
N GLN A 17 15.36 13.60 0.09
CA GLN A 17 13.97 13.32 -0.33
C GLN A 17 13.77 11.91 -0.88
N VAL A 18 14.85 11.16 -1.09
CA VAL A 18 14.78 9.78 -1.59
C VAL A 18 15.30 8.84 -0.53
N VAL A 19 14.47 7.85 -0.16
CA VAL A 19 14.83 6.82 0.82
C VAL A 19 14.63 5.44 0.23
N TYR A 20 15.46 4.49 0.65
CA TYR A 20 15.17 3.07 0.44
C TYR A 20 14.09 2.64 1.42
N ILE A 21 12.94 2.22 0.91
CA ILE A 21 11.75 1.90 1.71
C ILE A 21 12.07 0.86 2.78
N LYS A 22 12.81 -0.16 2.42
CA LYS A 22 13.19 -1.25 3.32
C LYS A 22 13.79 -0.76 4.64
N ASN A 23 14.53 0.34 4.61
CA ASN A 23 15.29 0.83 5.76
C ASN A 23 14.54 1.86 6.62
N VAL A 24 13.33 2.23 6.23
CA VAL A 24 12.48 3.17 7.00
C VAL A 24 11.19 2.52 7.50
N ILE A 25 11.03 1.22 7.29
CA ILE A 25 9.85 0.46 7.72
C ILE A 25 10.04 -0.04 9.14
N THR A 26 9.02 0.11 9.97
CA THR A 26 8.97 -0.43 11.33
C THR A 26 7.90 -1.51 11.50
N ARG A 27 6.84 -1.48 10.68
CA ARG A 27 5.74 -2.45 10.75
C ARG A 27 6.13 -3.80 10.16
N LYS A 28 5.76 -4.89 10.84
CA LYS A 28 6.06 -6.26 10.40
C LYS A 28 5.32 -6.68 9.13
N ASN A 29 4.17 -6.06 8.90
CA ASN A 29 3.29 -6.39 7.78
C ASN A 29 3.53 -5.53 6.54
N ILE A 30 4.66 -4.82 6.50
CA ILE A 30 5.17 -4.16 5.30
C ILE A 30 6.53 -4.77 4.99
N ILE A 31 6.69 -5.30 3.77
CA ILE A 31 7.93 -5.92 3.31
C ILE A 31 8.34 -5.23 2.03
N ALA A 32 9.56 -4.76 1.95
CA ALA A 32 10.11 -4.12 0.74
C ALA A 32 11.44 -4.75 0.36
N GLY A 33 11.63 -4.98 -0.93
CA GLY A 33 12.87 -5.50 -1.48
C GLY A 33 13.96 -4.44 -1.60
N ASP A 34 15.17 -4.89 -1.93
CA ASP A 34 16.33 -4.03 -2.09
C ASP A 34 16.12 -3.04 -3.23
N TYR A 35 16.65 -1.84 -3.06
CA TYR A 35 16.68 -0.77 -4.05
C TYR A 35 15.33 -0.15 -4.40
N SER A 36 14.23 -0.56 -3.79
CA SER A 36 12.94 0.11 -3.95
C SER A 36 12.95 1.40 -3.15
N TYR A 37 12.60 2.51 -3.79
CA TYR A 37 12.68 3.82 -3.16
C TYR A 37 11.36 4.58 -3.16
N TYR A 38 11.25 5.51 -2.22
CA TYR A 38 10.17 6.48 -2.12
C TYR A 38 10.76 7.89 -2.20
N ASP A 39 10.13 8.74 -3.01
CA ASP A 39 10.56 10.13 -3.25
C ASP A 39 9.48 11.09 -2.70
N ASP A 40 9.83 11.87 -1.67
CA ASP A 40 8.92 12.84 -1.09
C ASP A 40 9.72 13.97 -0.44
N VAL A 41 9.58 15.19 -0.96
CA VAL A 41 10.25 16.38 -0.40
C VAL A 41 9.77 16.73 1.00
N ASN A 42 8.60 16.23 1.40
CA ASN A 42 7.98 16.53 2.69
C ASN A 42 8.30 15.47 3.77
N GLY A 43 9.29 14.62 3.53
CA GLY A 43 9.72 13.62 4.50
C GLY A 43 9.50 12.20 4.01
N ALA A 44 10.37 11.74 3.12
CA ALA A 44 10.28 10.38 2.56
C ALA A 44 10.42 9.29 3.63
N GLU A 45 11.06 9.59 4.75
CA GLU A 45 11.22 8.67 5.88
C GLU A 45 9.90 8.24 6.50
N ARG A 46 8.83 9.01 6.27
CA ARG A 46 7.48 8.72 6.78
C ARG A 46 6.65 7.91 5.80
N PHE A 47 7.28 7.08 4.98
CA PHE A 47 6.59 6.25 3.99
C PHE A 47 5.44 5.45 4.61
N GLU A 48 5.60 4.92 5.82
CA GLU A 48 4.55 4.11 6.47
C GLU A 48 3.24 4.86 6.70
N GLU A 49 3.28 6.19 6.82
CA GLU A 49 2.05 7.00 6.98
C GLU A 49 1.17 6.94 5.74
N HIS A 50 1.73 6.56 4.60
CA HIS A 50 1.02 6.42 3.33
C HIS A 50 0.41 5.02 3.14
N VAL A 51 0.61 4.12 4.10
CA VAL A 51 -0.04 2.81 4.17
C VAL A 51 -1.13 2.91 5.21
N THR A 52 -2.37 3.08 4.74
CA THR A 52 -3.52 3.46 5.57
C THR A 52 -4.45 2.28 5.81
N HIS A 53 -5.25 2.36 6.89
CA HIS A 53 -6.18 1.30 7.26
C HIS A 53 -5.51 -0.07 7.38
N HIS A 54 -4.31 -0.08 7.93
CA HIS A 54 -3.45 -1.26 8.03
C HIS A 54 -3.41 -1.72 9.48
N TYR A 55 -4.12 -2.79 9.81
CA TYR A 55 -4.30 -3.25 11.18
C TYR A 55 -3.79 -4.68 11.36
N ASP A 56 -3.06 -4.91 12.46
CA ASP A 56 -2.49 -6.23 12.76
C ASP A 56 -3.56 -7.32 12.89
N PHE A 57 -4.73 -6.98 13.42
CA PHE A 57 -5.80 -7.97 13.62
C PHE A 57 -6.40 -8.47 12.31
N ILE A 58 -6.29 -7.70 11.22
CA ILE A 58 -6.71 -8.14 9.89
C ILE A 58 -5.63 -9.04 9.27
N GLY A 59 -4.36 -8.70 9.49
CA GLY A 59 -3.23 -9.53 9.11
C GLY A 59 -2.82 -9.43 7.65
N ASP A 60 -3.36 -8.49 6.88
CA ASP A 60 -2.94 -8.28 5.49
C ASP A 60 -1.56 -7.62 5.44
N LYS A 61 -0.85 -7.90 4.36
CA LYS A 61 0.52 -7.42 4.14
C LYS A 61 0.58 -6.54 2.92
N LEU A 62 1.49 -5.57 2.97
CA LEU A 62 1.97 -4.85 1.78
C LEU A 62 3.35 -5.41 1.43
N ILE A 63 3.47 -6.00 0.25
CA ILE A 63 4.71 -6.61 -0.22
C ILE A 63 5.17 -5.86 -1.47
N ILE A 64 6.33 -5.22 -1.38
CA ILE A 64 6.95 -4.47 -2.47
C ILE A 64 8.20 -5.20 -2.90
N GLY A 65 8.32 -5.47 -4.19
CA GLY A 65 9.48 -6.15 -4.76
C GLY A 65 10.73 -5.27 -4.79
N LYS A 66 11.69 -5.65 -5.64
CA LYS A 66 12.97 -4.94 -5.80
C LYS A 66 12.90 -3.92 -6.93
N PHE A 67 13.72 -2.88 -6.84
CA PHE A 67 13.89 -1.88 -7.89
C PHE A 67 12.62 -1.10 -8.25
N CYS A 68 11.70 -0.95 -7.31
CA CYS A 68 10.51 -0.14 -7.53
C CYS A 68 10.80 1.35 -7.31
N ALA A 69 10.20 2.18 -8.15
CA ALA A 69 10.26 3.63 -8.04
C ALA A 69 8.88 4.16 -7.66
N ILE A 70 8.74 4.68 -6.45
CA ILE A 70 7.45 5.15 -5.93
C ILE A 70 7.53 6.65 -5.68
N ALA A 71 6.67 7.40 -6.37
CA ALA A 71 6.62 8.85 -6.28
C ALA A 71 5.74 9.32 -5.10
N ARG A 72 5.90 10.59 -4.73
CA ARG A 72 5.16 11.23 -3.65
C ARG A 72 3.65 11.17 -3.86
N GLY A 73 2.92 11.22 -2.77
CA GLY A 73 1.47 11.20 -2.80
C GLY A 73 0.87 9.81 -2.99
N ILE A 74 1.70 8.77 -2.88
CA ILE A 74 1.21 7.40 -2.87
C ILE A 74 0.30 7.17 -1.67
N GLU A 75 -0.77 6.41 -1.87
CA GLU A 75 -1.52 5.83 -0.76
C GLU A 75 -1.81 4.37 -1.06
N PHE A 76 -1.34 3.50 -0.18
CA PHE A 76 -1.74 2.09 -0.15
C PHE A 76 -2.86 1.93 0.86
N VAL A 77 -4.09 1.78 0.38
CA VAL A 77 -5.25 1.57 1.23
C VAL A 77 -5.38 0.08 1.52
N MET A 78 -5.27 -0.29 2.78
CA MET A 78 -5.32 -1.70 3.17
C MET A 78 -6.73 -2.13 3.57
N ASN A 79 -6.90 -3.42 3.86
CA ASN A 79 -8.22 -4.04 4.01
C ASN A 79 -9.06 -3.48 5.17
N GLY A 80 -8.46 -2.76 6.10
CA GLY A 80 -9.20 -2.09 7.18
C GLY A 80 -10.17 -1.01 6.71
N ALA A 81 -10.04 -0.55 5.47
CA ALA A 81 -10.97 0.41 4.87
C ALA A 81 -12.24 -0.25 4.31
N ASN A 82 -12.25 -1.57 4.16
CA ASN A 82 -13.38 -2.29 3.55
C ASN A 82 -14.59 -2.31 4.48
N HIS A 83 -15.74 -1.96 3.91
CA HIS A 83 -17.03 -1.99 4.61
C HIS A 83 -17.77 -3.28 4.26
N ARG A 84 -18.58 -3.75 5.21
CA ARG A 84 -19.46 -4.89 4.99
C ARG A 84 -20.46 -4.55 3.88
N MET A 85 -20.43 -5.32 2.79
CA MET A 85 -21.24 -5.06 1.60
C MET A 85 -22.58 -5.81 1.60
N ASN A 86 -22.72 -6.85 2.43
CA ASN A 86 -23.89 -7.73 2.46
C ASN A 86 -24.89 -7.35 3.55
N SER A 87 -24.80 -6.15 4.09
CA SER A 87 -25.76 -5.63 5.06
C SER A 87 -26.70 -4.61 4.42
N VAL A 88 -27.76 -4.24 5.13
CA VAL A 88 -28.74 -3.24 4.67
C VAL A 88 -28.10 -1.88 4.41
N THR A 89 -26.98 -1.59 5.10
CA THR A 89 -26.25 -0.34 4.96
C THR A 89 -24.75 -0.60 5.01
N THR A 90 -23.96 0.25 4.34
CA THR A 90 -22.51 0.25 4.43
C THR A 90 -21.98 1.16 5.55
N TYR A 91 -22.88 1.87 6.26
CA TYR A 91 -22.46 2.76 7.33
C TYR A 91 -21.84 1.97 8.49
N PRO A 92 -20.63 2.36 8.96
CA PRO A 92 -19.90 1.60 9.96
C PRO A 92 -20.34 1.97 11.38
N PHE A 93 -21.54 1.59 11.76
CA PHE A 93 -22.13 1.92 13.07
C PHE A 93 -21.22 1.53 14.23
N ASN A 94 -20.54 0.38 14.11
CA ASN A 94 -19.74 -0.20 15.18
C ASN A 94 -18.54 0.66 15.60
N ILE A 95 -17.99 1.49 14.70
CA ILE A 95 -16.84 2.33 15.03
C ILE A 95 -17.24 3.67 15.65
N MET A 96 -18.53 3.99 15.67
CA MET A 96 -19.03 5.27 16.19
C MET A 96 -19.20 5.29 17.71
N GLY A 97 -19.12 4.14 18.36
CA GLY A 97 -19.23 4.06 19.82
C GLY A 97 -20.68 4.13 20.33
N GLY A 98 -20.85 4.52 21.59
CA GLY A 98 -22.18 4.70 22.19
C GLY A 98 -23.01 3.41 22.34
N GLY A 99 -22.37 2.24 22.38
CA GLY A 99 -23.01 0.94 22.45
C GLY A 99 -23.22 0.26 21.11
N TRP A 100 -22.99 0.95 20.00
CA TRP A 100 -23.08 0.35 18.66
C TRP A 100 -21.92 -0.60 18.36
N GLU A 101 -20.80 -0.52 19.09
CA GLU A 101 -19.65 -1.39 18.93
C GLU A 101 -19.98 -2.87 19.13
N LYS A 102 -21.05 -3.20 19.87
CA LYS A 102 -21.49 -4.58 20.05
C LYS A 102 -22.02 -5.23 18.77
N PHE A 103 -22.28 -4.44 17.73
CA PHE A 103 -22.71 -4.92 16.44
C PHE A 103 -21.55 -5.01 15.44
N ALA A 104 -20.31 -4.97 15.93
CA ALA A 104 -19.12 -5.07 15.08
C ALA A 104 -19.15 -6.38 14.28
N PRO A 105 -18.83 -6.35 12.97
CA PRO A 105 -18.73 -7.57 12.19
C PRO A 105 -17.50 -8.37 12.65
N THR A 106 -17.58 -9.69 12.49
CA THR A 106 -16.42 -10.57 12.65
C THR A 106 -15.54 -10.46 11.40
N LEU A 107 -14.29 -10.98 11.48
CA LEU A 107 -13.39 -10.92 10.32
C LEU A 107 -13.97 -11.66 9.10
N ASP A 108 -14.68 -12.77 9.30
CA ASP A 108 -15.31 -13.51 8.20
C ASP A 108 -16.43 -12.75 7.52
N GLU A 109 -16.99 -11.73 8.15
CA GLU A 109 -18.04 -10.90 7.60
C GLU A 109 -17.51 -9.72 6.79
N LEU A 110 -16.20 -9.43 6.89
CA LEU A 110 -15.56 -8.32 6.17
C LEU A 110 -15.10 -8.80 4.78
N PRO A 111 -15.30 -7.97 3.73
CA PRO A 111 -14.86 -8.33 2.38
C PRO A 111 -13.34 -8.13 2.23
N LEU A 112 -12.55 -9.01 2.84
CA LEU A 112 -11.09 -8.94 2.79
C LEU A 112 -10.58 -9.40 1.44
N LYS A 113 -9.65 -8.62 0.86
CA LYS A 113 -9.09 -8.85 -0.48
C LYS A 113 -7.71 -9.50 -0.45
N GLY A 114 -7.17 -9.79 0.73
CA GLY A 114 -5.83 -10.34 0.87
C GLY A 114 -4.73 -9.29 0.81
N ASP A 115 -3.51 -9.74 0.59
CA ASP A 115 -2.32 -8.91 0.57
C ASP A 115 -2.28 -8.02 -0.67
N THR A 116 -1.69 -6.83 -0.51
CA THR A 116 -1.33 -5.98 -1.65
C THR A 116 0.10 -6.31 -2.06
N VAL A 117 0.31 -6.60 -3.34
CA VAL A 117 1.62 -7.01 -3.87
C VAL A 117 2.03 -6.10 -5.00
N VAL A 118 3.19 -5.49 -4.88
CA VAL A 118 3.87 -4.77 -5.95
C VAL A 118 5.05 -5.62 -6.39
N GLY A 119 5.09 -5.98 -7.65
CA GLY A 119 6.15 -6.80 -8.22
C GLY A 119 7.50 -6.08 -8.26
N ASN A 120 8.43 -6.61 -9.03
CA ASN A 120 9.76 -6.01 -9.20
C ASN A 120 9.74 -4.99 -10.34
N ASP A 121 10.61 -3.99 -10.25
CA ASP A 121 10.81 -3.00 -11.31
C ASP A 121 9.50 -2.29 -11.71
N VAL A 122 8.70 -1.92 -10.71
CA VAL A 122 7.44 -1.21 -10.92
C VAL A 122 7.67 0.30 -10.71
N TRP A 123 7.13 1.09 -11.62
CA TRP A 123 7.13 2.55 -11.48
C TRP A 123 5.72 3.02 -11.14
N ILE A 124 5.57 3.66 -9.97
CA ILE A 124 4.31 4.26 -9.53
C ILE A 124 4.48 5.78 -9.54
N GLY A 125 3.69 6.45 -10.37
CA GLY A 125 3.69 7.89 -10.51
C GLY A 125 3.11 8.62 -9.31
N GLN A 126 3.10 9.96 -9.36
CA GLN A 126 2.63 10.80 -8.26
C GLN A 126 1.12 10.61 -8.01
N ASN A 127 0.72 10.74 -6.74
CA ASN A 127 -0.68 10.78 -6.32
C ASN A 127 -1.49 9.55 -6.78
N VAL A 128 -0.88 8.38 -6.74
CA VAL A 128 -1.54 7.11 -7.03
C VAL A 128 -2.16 6.56 -5.76
N THR A 129 -3.39 6.05 -5.86
CA THR A 129 -4.04 5.29 -4.80
C THR A 129 -4.10 3.83 -5.22
N VAL A 130 -3.60 2.95 -4.38
CA VAL A 130 -3.66 1.50 -4.57
C VAL A 130 -4.65 0.93 -3.57
N MET A 131 -5.72 0.32 -4.07
CA MET A 131 -6.80 -0.21 -3.26
C MET A 131 -6.45 -1.59 -2.68
N PRO A 132 -7.17 -2.07 -1.65
CA PRO A 132 -6.84 -3.34 -1.00
C PRO A 132 -6.76 -4.53 -1.95
N GLY A 133 -5.75 -5.39 -1.75
CA GLY A 133 -5.63 -6.66 -2.46
C GLY A 133 -5.16 -6.56 -3.90
N VAL A 134 -4.70 -5.40 -4.35
CA VAL A 134 -4.20 -5.22 -5.70
C VAL A 134 -2.85 -5.90 -5.87
N HIS A 135 -2.70 -6.64 -6.97
CA HIS A 135 -1.43 -7.22 -7.38
C HIS A 135 -0.94 -6.51 -8.64
N ILE A 136 0.20 -5.84 -8.53
CA ILE A 136 0.84 -5.13 -9.64
C ILE A 136 2.00 -6.00 -10.14
N GLY A 137 1.96 -6.37 -11.40
CA GLY A 137 2.97 -7.26 -11.99
C GLY A 137 4.32 -6.59 -12.20
N ASP A 138 5.35 -7.41 -12.39
CA ASP A 138 6.71 -6.96 -12.64
C ASP A 138 6.78 -6.04 -13.86
N GLY A 139 7.54 -4.97 -13.76
CA GLY A 139 7.76 -4.04 -14.86
C GLY A 139 6.59 -3.12 -15.16
N ALA A 140 5.51 -3.16 -14.38
CA ALA A 140 4.34 -2.31 -14.62
C ALA A 140 4.64 -0.83 -14.37
N ILE A 141 3.93 0.02 -15.09
CA ILE A 141 3.96 1.47 -14.93
C ILE A 141 2.55 1.93 -14.57
N ILE A 142 2.42 2.55 -13.41
CA ILE A 142 1.16 3.11 -12.94
C ILE A 142 1.24 4.62 -13.09
N ALA A 143 0.42 5.16 -13.99
CA ALA A 143 0.44 6.60 -14.31
C ALA A 143 0.03 7.46 -13.11
N ALA A 144 0.55 8.68 -13.05
CA ALA A 144 0.19 9.63 -12.01
C ALA A 144 -1.33 9.84 -11.94
N ASN A 145 -1.84 10.05 -10.74
CA ASN A 145 -3.26 10.28 -10.44
C ASN A 145 -4.18 9.08 -10.74
N SER A 146 -3.62 7.89 -10.92
CA SER A 146 -4.40 6.66 -11.14
C SER A 146 -4.90 6.09 -9.83
N VAL A 147 -5.97 5.30 -9.94
CA VAL A 147 -6.46 4.45 -8.85
C VAL A 147 -6.37 3.00 -9.32
N ALA A 148 -5.51 2.21 -8.69
CA ALA A 148 -5.38 0.79 -8.96
C ALA A 148 -6.38 0.02 -8.10
N VAL A 149 -7.22 -0.80 -8.73
CA VAL A 149 -8.26 -1.57 -8.05
C VAL A 149 -8.16 -3.04 -8.43
N SER A 150 -8.62 -3.91 -7.52
CA SER A 150 -8.69 -5.34 -7.76
C SER A 150 -10.13 -5.72 -8.08
N TYR A 151 -10.34 -6.25 -9.30
CA TYR A 151 -11.63 -6.79 -9.71
C TYR A 151 -11.59 -8.32 -9.64
N THR A 152 -12.49 -8.91 -8.87
CA THR A 152 -12.59 -10.36 -8.76
C THR A 152 -13.49 -10.99 -9.82
N HIS A 153 -14.27 -10.20 -10.56
CA HIS A 153 -15.34 -10.69 -11.43
C HIS A 153 -15.38 -10.09 -12.84
N LEU A 154 -14.48 -9.18 -13.17
CA LEU A 154 -14.49 -8.55 -14.49
C LEU A 154 -13.15 -8.75 -15.17
N THR A 155 -13.18 -9.51 -16.26
CA THR A 155 -12.10 -9.47 -17.23
C THR A 155 -12.29 -8.21 -18.07
N LEU A 156 -11.77 -7.08 -17.59
CA LEU A 156 -11.64 -5.93 -18.45
C LEU A 156 -10.37 -6.08 -19.27
N PRO A 157 -10.39 -5.73 -20.57
CA PRO A 157 -9.16 -5.60 -21.30
C PRO A 157 -8.33 -4.55 -20.61
N THR A 158 -7.20 -4.96 -20.06
CA THR A 158 -6.26 -4.07 -19.42
C THR A 158 -5.50 -3.31 -20.49
N ASN A 159 -6.00 -2.15 -20.82
CA ASN A 159 -5.22 -1.14 -21.50
C ASN A 159 -4.72 -0.16 -20.44
N SER A 160 -3.67 -0.52 -19.79
CA SER A 160 -3.06 0.40 -18.86
C SER A 160 -1.61 0.60 -19.17
#